data_2d907de846b4c41ae2ab7f552b63ca00
#
_entry.id   2d907de846b4c41ae2ab7f552b63ca00
#
_cell.length_a   1.000
_cell.length_b   1.000
_cell.length_c   1.000
_cell.angle_alpha   90.00
_cell.angle_beta   90.00
_cell.angle_gamma   90.00
#
_symmetry.space_group_name_H-M   'P 1'
#
loop_
_entity.id
_entity.type
_entity.pdbx_description
1 polymer ?
#
loop_
_entity_poly.entity_id
_entity_poly.type
_entity_poly.pdbx_seq_one_letter_code
_entity_poly.pdbx_strand_id
1 'polypeptide(L)'
;MAALLLALGLTATAQNYELKGKLPKGQKKVYFYDLTSRAMDSLLVDSKGAFLKKGNSTETLLWYVLDETQEKVIPVVLDGKVTVDFENMTAKGTVENEQLTKWEAQLSPQKKVMYAAMTEFVEKRKSGTASDSVLHQLYEKYSVENDKFIQLVVQGAKDNMTALFPAVYMCDVASMVDRQELLALAEQKPAWLATAAMSRVREEMKGWARQAVGIPFTDLEMNDTTGAPHKLSEYVGKGNYVLLDFWASWCGPCRAEMPEVKALYDKYHATKGFDIVGLSFDQKKEAWVACIQRMGLPWHHLSDLKGWKCVAAQVYGVNSIPFTLLIGPDGRIVAAGLRAEELAKKLAEIYGE
;
A
#
# COMPACT_ATOMS: atom_id res chain seq x y z
N MET A 1 -23.86 -9.53 2.48
CA MET A 1 -23.53 -10.87 1.95
C MET A 1 -22.01 -11.02 2.02
N ALA A 2 -21.51 -11.79 2.97
CA ALA A 2 -20.09 -12.08 3.08
C ALA A 2 -19.74 -13.11 2.00
N ALA A 3 -19.18 -12.65 0.89
CA ALA A 3 -18.76 -13.54 -0.18
C ALA A 3 -17.41 -14.17 0.18
N LEU A 4 -17.48 -15.46 0.45
CA LEU A 4 -16.44 -16.45 0.46
C LEU A 4 -15.36 -16.15 -0.60
N LEU A 5 -14.17 -15.71 -0.16
CA LEU A 5 -12.95 -15.90 -0.92
C LEU A 5 -12.57 -17.39 -0.83
N LEU A 6 -13.24 -18.20 -1.67
CA LEU A 6 -12.84 -19.59 -1.90
C LEU A 6 -11.42 -19.58 -2.45
N ALA A 7 -10.50 -20.13 -1.68
CA ALA A 7 -9.21 -20.57 -2.16
C ALA A 7 -9.46 -21.63 -3.23
N LEU A 8 -9.38 -21.26 -4.50
CA LEU A 8 -9.18 -22.20 -5.58
C LEU A 8 -7.79 -22.80 -5.36
N GLY A 9 -7.75 -23.97 -4.75
CA GLY A 9 -6.58 -24.83 -4.70
C GLY A 9 -6.28 -25.33 -6.11
N LEU A 10 -5.68 -24.49 -6.92
CA LEU A 10 -4.93 -24.92 -8.08
C LEU A 10 -3.70 -25.65 -7.54
N THR A 11 -3.61 -26.95 -7.77
CA THR A 11 -2.34 -27.69 -7.66
C THR A 11 -1.39 -27.06 -8.67
N ALA A 12 -0.57 -26.13 -8.19
CA ALA A 12 0.39 -25.45 -9.01
C ALA A 12 1.44 -26.47 -9.47
N THR A 13 1.38 -26.88 -10.72
CA THR A 13 2.47 -27.61 -11.36
C THR A 13 3.63 -26.67 -11.55
N ALA A 14 4.84 -27.10 -11.12
CA ALA A 14 6.02 -26.29 -11.29
C ALA A 14 6.24 -25.95 -12.78
N GLN A 15 6.29 -24.68 -13.11
CA GLN A 15 6.59 -24.16 -14.44
C GLN A 15 8.10 -23.97 -14.60
N ASN A 16 8.66 -24.56 -15.67
CA ASN A 16 10.06 -24.32 -16.04
C ASN A 16 10.14 -22.99 -16.81
N TYR A 17 11.07 -22.12 -16.43
CA TYR A 17 11.39 -20.95 -17.19
C TYR A 17 12.82 -20.96 -17.71
N GLU A 18 13.05 -20.29 -18.83
CA GLU A 18 14.33 -20.03 -19.43
C GLU A 18 14.41 -18.55 -19.83
N LEU A 19 15.28 -17.79 -19.18
CA LEU A 19 15.51 -16.38 -19.45
C LEU A 19 16.91 -16.21 -20.05
N LYS A 20 17.00 -15.69 -21.26
CA LYS A 20 18.25 -15.44 -21.96
C LYS A 20 18.31 -14.02 -22.53
N GLY A 21 19.52 -13.55 -22.76
CA GLY A 21 19.75 -12.25 -23.36
C GLY A 21 21.22 -11.99 -23.60
N LYS A 22 21.51 -10.78 -24.06
CA LYS A 22 22.86 -10.31 -24.28
C LYS A 22 22.97 -8.88 -23.77
N LEU A 23 23.98 -8.63 -22.94
CA LEU A 23 24.29 -7.30 -22.43
C LEU A 23 24.96 -6.41 -23.49
N PRO A 24 24.87 -5.08 -23.35
CA PRO A 24 25.70 -4.14 -24.10
C PRO A 24 27.20 -4.49 -24.03
N LYS A 25 27.94 -4.11 -25.06
CA LYS A 25 29.39 -4.43 -25.17
C LYS A 25 30.15 -3.89 -23.97
N GLY A 26 30.99 -4.74 -23.39
CA GLY A 26 31.87 -4.38 -22.26
C GLY A 26 31.29 -4.65 -20.88
N GLN A 27 29.99 -4.88 -20.78
CA GLN A 27 29.35 -5.25 -19.52
C GLN A 27 29.54 -6.76 -19.24
N LYS A 28 29.68 -7.11 -17.95
CA LYS A 28 30.03 -8.46 -17.51
C LYS A 28 29.00 -9.08 -16.57
N LYS A 29 28.03 -8.30 -16.07
CA LYS A 29 27.10 -8.74 -15.04
C LYS A 29 25.69 -8.27 -15.34
N VAL A 30 24.74 -9.20 -15.34
CA VAL A 30 23.29 -8.93 -15.42
C VAL A 30 22.68 -9.09 -14.03
N TYR A 31 21.69 -8.22 -13.70
CA TYR A 31 20.94 -8.29 -12.46
C TYR A 31 19.50 -8.69 -12.71
N PHE A 32 18.90 -9.33 -11.70
CA PHE A 32 17.52 -9.77 -11.70
C PHE A 32 16.88 -9.31 -10.40
N TYR A 33 15.86 -8.48 -10.47
CA TYR A 33 15.10 -8.03 -9.32
C TYR A 33 13.75 -8.72 -9.31
N ASP A 34 13.48 -9.52 -8.29
CA ASP A 34 12.21 -10.25 -8.12
C ASP A 34 11.18 -9.34 -7.46
N LEU A 35 10.07 -9.08 -8.15
CA LEU A 35 9.00 -8.21 -7.66
C LEU A 35 8.21 -8.81 -6.49
N THR A 36 8.28 -10.13 -6.29
CA THR A 36 7.62 -10.81 -5.17
C THR A 36 8.44 -10.72 -3.89
N SER A 37 9.68 -11.21 -3.95
CA SER A 37 10.58 -11.26 -2.79
C SER A 37 11.31 -9.94 -2.51
N ARG A 38 11.29 -9.01 -3.49
CA ARG A 38 12.07 -7.75 -3.47
C ARG A 38 13.58 -8.00 -3.37
N ALA A 39 14.03 -9.18 -3.76
CA ALA A 39 15.42 -9.57 -3.74
C ALA A 39 16.13 -9.31 -5.08
N MET A 40 17.40 -8.97 -5.01
CA MET A 40 18.29 -8.80 -6.16
C MET A 40 19.20 -10.01 -6.27
N ASP A 41 19.24 -10.62 -7.45
CA ASP A 41 20.19 -11.67 -7.83
C ASP A 41 21.03 -11.22 -9.03
N SER A 42 22.10 -11.93 -9.36
CA SER A 42 22.95 -11.57 -10.48
C SER A 42 23.68 -12.77 -11.09
N LEU A 43 24.05 -12.62 -12.35
CA LEU A 43 24.81 -13.63 -13.11
C LEU A 43 25.91 -12.96 -13.93
N LEU A 44 27.09 -13.59 -13.97
CA LEU A 44 28.15 -13.22 -14.90
C LEU A 44 27.79 -13.71 -16.31
N VAL A 45 28.02 -12.86 -17.30
CA VAL A 45 27.79 -13.22 -18.71
C VAL A 45 29.02 -13.90 -19.31
N ASP A 46 28.83 -14.60 -20.40
CA ASP A 46 29.94 -15.21 -21.14
C ASP A 46 30.84 -14.16 -21.87
N SER A 47 31.87 -14.62 -22.54
CA SER A 47 32.82 -13.74 -23.26
C SER A 47 32.21 -12.95 -24.42
N LYS A 48 30.96 -13.31 -24.84
CA LYS A 48 30.18 -12.61 -25.86
C LYS A 48 29.10 -11.71 -25.27
N GLY A 49 29.02 -11.60 -23.92
CA GLY A 49 28.01 -10.85 -23.20
C GLY A 49 26.71 -11.58 -23.07
N ALA A 50 26.61 -12.84 -23.44
CA ALA A 50 25.36 -13.61 -23.35
C ALA A 50 25.16 -14.23 -21.97
N PHE A 51 23.91 -14.34 -21.56
CA PHE A 51 23.52 -15.04 -20.33
C PHE A 51 22.33 -15.97 -20.58
N LEU A 52 22.22 -16.98 -19.71
CA LEU A 52 21.13 -17.91 -19.65
C LEU A 52 20.84 -18.26 -18.20
N LYS A 53 19.62 -17.95 -17.72
CA LYS A 53 19.12 -18.31 -16.40
C LYS A 53 17.95 -19.25 -16.55
N LYS A 54 18.01 -20.42 -15.91
CA LYS A 54 16.93 -21.41 -15.90
C LYS A 54 16.49 -21.65 -14.47
N GLY A 55 15.24 -22.00 -14.32
CA GLY A 55 14.66 -22.39 -13.04
C GLY A 55 13.28 -22.99 -13.21
N ASN A 56 12.70 -23.35 -12.07
CA ASN A 56 11.31 -23.76 -11.96
C ASN A 56 10.65 -22.99 -10.82
N SER A 57 9.36 -22.74 -10.95
CA SER A 57 8.57 -22.11 -9.91
C SER A 57 7.15 -22.67 -9.95
N THR A 58 6.51 -22.77 -8.82
CA THR A 58 5.08 -23.08 -8.69
C THR A 58 4.20 -21.87 -9.01
N GLU A 59 4.80 -20.68 -9.14
CA GLU A 59 4.13 -19.42 -9.41
C GLU A 59 4.82 -18.72 -10.57
N THR A 60 4.06 -17.94 -11.35
CA THR A 60 4.64 -17.07 -12.37
C THR A 60 5.43 -15.94 -11.70
N LEU A 61 6.73 -15.90 -11.97
CA LEU A 61 7.63 -14.88 -11.45
C LEU A 61 7.60 -13.64 -12.33
N LEU A 62 7.62 -12.49 -11.69
CA LEU A 62 7.72 -11.17 -12.34
C LEU A 62 9.02 -10.52 -11.91
N TRP A 63 9.88 -10.25 -12.87
CA TRP A 63 11.21 -9.70 -12.61
C TRP A 63 11.48 -8.44 -13.41
N TYR A 64 12.38 -7.61 -12.88
CA TYR A 64 13.14 -6.67 -13.69
C TYR A 64 14.50 -7.29 -14.02
N VAL A 65 14.87 -7.24 -15.30
CA VAL A 65 16.21 -7.62 -15.77
C VAL A 65 16.98 -6.34 -16.05
N LEU A 66 18.09 -6.15 -15.36
CA LEU A 66 18.88 -4.93 -15.42
C LEU A 66 20.25 -5.19 -16.01
N ASP A 67 20.74 -4.25 -16.79
CA ASP A 67 22.13 -4.27 -17.24
C ASP A 67 23.10 -3.96 -16.08
N GLU A 68 24.40 -4.05 -16.31
CA GLU A 68 25.42 -3.85 -15.27
C GLU A 68 25.39 -2.45 -14.66
N THR A 69 24.99 -1.42 -15.43
CA THR A 69 24.84 -0.04 -14.95
C THR A 69 23.55 0.20 -14.20
N GLN A 70 22.61 -0.73 -14.29
CA GLN A 70 21.22 -0.62 -13.78
C GLN A 70 20.41 0.53 -14.39
N GLU A 71 20.89 1.10 -15.49
CA GLU A 71 20.17 2.15 -16.22
C GLU A 71 19.13 1.58 -17.18
N LYS A 72 19.43 0.40 -17.76
CA LYS A 72 18.51 -0.31 -18.64
C LYS A 72 17.78 -1.38 -17.86
N VAL A 73 16.48 -1.22 -17.73
CA VAL A 73 15.58 -2.10 -16.96
C VAL A 73 14.50 -2.65 -17.88
N ILE A 74 14.45 -3.96 -18.04
CA ILE A 74 13.46 -4.66 -18.86
C ILE A 74 12.57 -5.50 -17.94
N PRO A 75 11.27 -5.19 -17.83
CA PRO A 75 10.34 -6.03 -17.11
C PRO A 75 10.06 -7.33 -17.87
N VAL A 76 9.92 -8.44 -17.14
CA VAL A 76 9.64 -9.76 -17.71
C VAL A 76 8.65 -10.55 -16.86
N VAL A 77 7.85 -11.37 -17.55
CA VAL A 77 7.02 -12.42 -16.97
C VAL A 77 7.71 -13.75 -17.27
N LEU A 78 8.06 -14.52 -16.25
CA LEU A 78 8.74 -15.82 -16.41
C LEU A 78 7.72 -16.95 -16.52
N ASP A 79 7.04 -17.00 -17.66
CA ASP A 79 5.97 -17.96 -18.01
C ASP A 79 6.38 -18.97 -19.10
N GLY A 80 7.70 -19.11 -19.34
CA GLY A 80 8.25 -19.97 -20.36
C GLY A 80 9.65 -19.58 -20.82
N LYS A 81 9.91 -19.60 -22.14
CA LYS A 81 11.20 -19.20 -22.71
C LYS A 81 11.17 -17.74 -23.11
N VAL A 82 11.87 -16.90 -22.36
CA VAL A 82 11.93 -15.45 -22.54
C VAL A 82 13.29 -15.03 -23.05
N THR A 83 13.30 -14.13 -24.04
CA THR A 83 14.51 -13.50 -24.56
C THR A 83 14.42 -12.00 -24.34
N VAL A 84 15.40 -11.40 -23.65
CA VAL A 84 15.51 -9.96 -23.47
C VAL A 84 16.54 -9.35 -24.40
N ASP A 85 16.23 -8.16 -24.92
CA ASP A 85 17.06 -7.38 -25.82
C ASP A 85 17.25 -5.97 -25.23
N PHE A 86 18.46 -5.71 -24.71
CA PHE A 86 18.83 -4.43 -24.12
C PHE A 86 19.09 -3.31 -25.13
N GLU A 87 19.24 -3.63 -26.43
CA GLU A 87 19.36 -2.63 -27.47
C GLU A 87 17.99 -2.03 -27.79
N ASN A 88 16.98 -2.89 -27.96
CA ASN A 88 15.62 -2.49 -28.31
C ASN A 88 14.69 -2.37 -27.08
N MET A 89 15.18 -2.66 -25.88
CA MET A 89 14.41 -2.63 -24.62
C MET A 89 13.15 -3.50 -24.69
N THR A 90 13.29 -4.75 -25.14
CA THR A 90 12.16 -5.67 -25.35
C THR A 90 12.36 -7.00 -24.65
N ALA A 91 11.24 -7.63 -24.27
CA ALA A 91 11.14 -9.02 -23.87
C ALA A 91 10.20 -9.77 -24.83
N LYS A 92 10.61 -10.96 -25.30
CA LYS A 92 9.89 -11.75 -26.31
C LYS A 92 9.92 -13.25 -25.97
N GLY A 93 9.08 -14.01 -26.65
CA GLY A 93 9.08 -15.47 -26.60
C GLY A 93 7.84 -16.07 -25.91
N THR A 94 7.03 -15.24 -25.26
CA THR A 94 5.71 -15.61 -24.74
C THR A 94 4.72 -14.49 -24.99
N VAL A 95 3.42 -14.80 -24.97
CA VAL A 95 2.35 -13.82 -25.21
C VAL A 95 2.38 -12.71 -24.17
N GLU A 96 2.60 -13.06 -22.90
CA GLU A 96 2.70 -12.08 -21.79
C GLU A 96 3.83 -11.06 -22.04
N ASN A 97 5.02 -11.54 -22.43
CA ASN A 97 6.16 -10.65 -22.65
C ASN A 97 6.02 -9.79 -23.91
N GLU A 98 5.38 -10.30 -24.95
CA GLU A 98 5.10 -9.50 -26.16
C GLU A 98 4.07 -8.40 -25.89
N GLN A 99 3.03 -8.70 -25.09
CA GLN A 99 2.04 -7.70 -24.67
C GLN A 99 2.66 -6.69 -23.71
N LEU A 100 3.45 -7.15 -22.74
CA LEU A 100 4.19 -6.28 -21.81
C LEU A 100 5.11 -5.32 -22.57
N THR A 101 5.84 -5.78 -23.57
CA THR A 101 6.71 -4.94 -24.42
C THR A 101 5.92 -3.85 -25.14
N LYS A 102 4.73 -4.17 -25.66
CA LYS A 102 3.86 -3.18 -26.31
C LYS A 102 3.33 -2.16 -25.31
N TRP A 103 2.95 -2.60 -24.13
CA TRP A 103 2.48 -1.72 -23.07
C TRP A 103 3.60 -0.80 -22.55
N GLU A 104 4.82 -1.33 -22.36
CA GLU A 104 6.01 -0.54 -22.03
C GLU A 104 6.26 0.61 -23.04
N ALA A 105 6.09 0.32 -24.32
CA ALA A 105 6.23 1.35 -25.36
C ALA A 105 5.19 2.47 -25.21
N GLN A 106 3.97 2.17 -24.73
CA GLN A 106 2.92 3.15 -24.46
C GLN A 106 3.20 3.95 -23.17
N LEU A 107 3.72 3.30 -22.13
CA LEU A 107 4.05 3.94 -20.85
C LEU A 107 5.33 4.80 -20.91
N SER A 108 6.27 4.41 -21.76
CA SER A 108 7.63 4.97 -21.82
C SER A 108 7.68 6.51 -21.97
N PRO A 109 6.86 7.18 -22.79
CA PRO A 109 6.88 8.64 -22.90
C PRO A 109 6.54 9.32 -21.56
N GLN A 110 5.45 8.91 -20.90
CA GLN A 110 5.03 9.48 -19.64
C GLN A 110 6.00 9.13 -18.51
N LYS A 111 6.51 7.91 -18.49
CA LYS A 111 7.54 7.44 -17.55
C LYS A 111 8.80 8.30 -17.60
N LYS A 112 9.27 8.69 -18.80
CA LYS A 112 10.41 9.60 -18.96
C LYS A 112 10.15 10.99 -18.39
N VAL A 113 8.97 11.55 -18.64
CA VAL A 113 8.59 12.88 -18.13
C VAL A 113 8.51 12.84 -16.58
N MET A 114 7.89 11.83 -16.02
CA MET A 114 7.79 11.63 -14.57
C MET A 114 9.18 11.50 -13.92
N TYR A 115 10.07 10.65 -14.49
CA TYR A 115 11.42 10.49 -13.95
C TYR A 115 12.27 11.75 -14.07
N ALA A 116 12.14 12.53 -15.15
CA ALA A 116 12.82 13.80 -15.29
C ALA A 116 12.38 14.80 -14.21
N ALA A 117 11.07 14.90 -13.94
CA ALA A 117 10.54 15.76 -12.88
C ALA A 117 11.00 15.30 -11.48
N MET A 118 11.00 13.98 -11.23
CA MET A 118 11.50 13.39 -9.99
C MET A 118 12.99 13.69 -9.78
N THR A 119 13.81 13.50 -10.81
CA THR A 119 15.25 13.75 -10.75
C THR A 119 15.54 15.21 -10.45
N GLU A 120 14.86 16.13 -11.14
CA GLU A 120 15.00 17.57 -10.89
C GLU A 120 14.68 17.93 -9.42
N PHE A 121 13.58 17.42 -8.89
CA PHE A 121 13.20 17.62 -7.48
C PHE A 121 14.27 17.07 -6.52
N VAL A 122 14.72 15.81 -6.74
CA VAL A 122 15.69 15.13 -5.86
C VAL A 122 17.05 15.85 -5.88
N GLU A 123 17.53 16.26 -7.05
CA GLU A 123 18.81 16.97 -7.18
C GLU A 123 18.78 18.34 -6.50
N LYS A 124 17.70 19.10 -6.70
CA LYS A 124 17.53 20.41 -6.02
C LYS A 124 17.43 20.27 -4.51
N ARG A 125 16.71 19.25 -4.04
CA ARG A 125 16.61 18.95 -2.60
C ARG A 125 17.98 18.57 -2.01
N LYS A 126 18.75 17.73 -2.71
CA LYS A 126 20.10 17.30 -2.26
C LYS A 126 21.12 18.43 -2.27
N SER A 127 21.04 19.35 -3.22
CA SER A 127 21.97 20.49 -3.31
C SER A 127 21.83 21.49 -2.15
N GLY A 128 20.68 21.50 -1.46
CA GLY A 128 20.39 22.43 -0.36
C GLY A 128 20.34 23.91 -0.78
N THR A 129 20.31 24.19 -2.11
CA THR A 129 20.35 25.56 -2.65
C THR A 129 18.98 26.13 -3.00
N ALA A 130 17.93 25.28 -3.02
CA ALA A 130 16.56 25.68 -3.36
C ALA A 130 15.80 26.11 -2.10
N SER A 131 14.98 27.17 -2.22
CA SER A 131 14.02 27.54 -1.18
C SER A 131 12.89 26.52 -1.05
N ASP A 132 12.21 26.50 0.11
CA ASP A 132 11.04 25.63 0.33
C ASP A 132 9.95 25.84 -0.72
N SER A 133 9.73 27.06 -1.17
CA SER A 133 8.76 27.39 -2.22
C SER A 133 9.15 26.73 -3.56
N VAL A 134 10.44 26.75 -3.93
CA VAL A 134 10.93 26.10 -5.14
C VAL A 134 10.80 24.58 -5.04
N LEU A 135 11.17 24.01 -3.89
CA LEU A 135 11.02 22.57 -3.65
C LEU A 135 9.57 22.14 -3.71
N HIS A 136 8.65 22.93 -3.20
CA HIS A 136 7.21 22.68 -3.29
C HIS A 136 6.73 22.65 -4.75
N GLN A 137 7.10 23.65 -5.55
CA GLN A 137 6.73 23.71 -6.97
C GLN A 137 7.28 22.51 -7.77
N LEU A 138 8.52 22.11 -7.50
CA LEU A 138 9.11 20.94 -8.15
C LEU A 138 8.43 19.63 -7.72
N TYR A 139 8.05 19.51 -6.46
CA TYR A 139 7.29 18.38 -5.97
C TYR A 139 5.90 18.31 -6.61
N GLU A 140 5.18 19.42 -6.70
CA GLU A 140 3.88 19.50 -7.39
C GLU A 140 3.98 19.09 -8.87
N LYS A 141 5.02 19.58 -9.57
CA LYS A 141 5.30 19.15 -10.95
C LYS A 141 5.49 17.63 -11.04
N TYR A 142 6.31 17.05 -10.17
CA TYR A 142 6.50 15.60 -10.10
C TYR A 142 5.20 14.86 -9.78
N SER A 143 4.43 15.32 -8.80
CA SER A 143 3.16 14.72 -8.38
C SER A 143 2.18 14.62 -9.55
N VAL A 144 1.99 15.70 -10.31
CA VAL A 144 1.12 15.73 -11.48
C VAL A 144 1.55 14.71 -12.54
N GLU A 145 2.84 14.62 -12.83
CA GLU A 145 3.33 13.66 -13.84
C GLU A 145 3.27 12.21 -13.36
N ASN A 146 3.46 12.00 -12.05
CA ASN A 146 3.30 10.70 -11.41
C ASN A 146 1.83 10.23 -11.45
N ASP A 147 0.88 11.10 -11.16
CA ASP A 147 -0.54 10.79 -11.22
C ASP A 147 -0.97 10.38 -12.64
N LYS A 148 -0.48 11.09 -13.67
CA LYS A 148 -0.70 10.71 -15.07
C LYS A 148 -0.15 9.31 -15.38
N PHE A 149 1.06 9.01 -14.89
CA PHE A 149 1.66 7.68 -15.05
C PHE A 149 0.83 6.60 -14.36
N ILE A 150 0.39 6.83 -13.11
CA ILE A 150 -0.46 5.91 -12.37
C ILE A 150 -1.76 5.64 -13.14
N GLN A 151 -2.43 6.68 -13.64
CA GLN A 151 -3.66 6.53 -14.43
C GLN A 151 -3.46 5.68 -15.68
N LEU A 152 -2.34 5.86 -16.41
CA LEU A 152 -2.02 5.02 -17.56
C LEU A 152 -1.78 3.55 -17.17
N VAL A 153 -1.12 3.31 -16.04
CA VAL A 153 -0.91 1.96 -15.51
C VAL A 153 -2.26 1.32 -15.13
N VAL A 154 -3.11 2.03 -14.41
CA VAL A 154 -4.44 1.53 -14.00
C VAL A 154 -5.31 1.25 -15.22
N GLN A 155 -5.32 2.15 -16.21
CA GLN A 155 -6.08 1.94 -17.44
C GLN A 155 -5.58 0.72 -18.19
N GLY A 156 -4.27 0.56 -18.37
CA GLY A 156 -3.70 -0.63 -18.99
C GLY A 156 -4.00 -1.93 -18.23
N ALA A 157 -4.08 -1.88 -16.90
CA ALA A 157 -4.49 -3.01 -16.08
C ALA A 157 -5.97 -3.38 -16.27
N LYS A 158 -6.84 -2.37 -16.43
CA LYS A 158 -8.27 -2.58 -16.78
C LYS A 158 -8.45 -3.18 -18.17
N ASP A 159 -7.67 -2.74 -19.14
CA ASP A 159 -7.74 -3.22 -20.52
C ASP A 159 -7.19 -4.66 -20.65
N ASN A 160 -6.44 -5.15 -19.67
CA ASN A 160 -5.74 -6.44 -19.70
C ASN A 160 -6.07 -7.32 -18.47
N MET A 161 -7.36 -7.48 -18.17
CA MET A 161 -7.85 -8.19 -16.98
C MET A 161 -7.45 -9.67 -16.92
N THR A 162 -7.24 -10.31 -18.06
CA THR A 162 -6.91 -11.76 -18.16
C THR A 162 -5.40 -12.03 -18.24
N ALA A 163 -4.59 -10.98 -18.40
CA ALA A 163 -3.14 -11.05 -18.48
C ALA A 163 -2.49 -10.99 -17.10
N LEU A 164 -1.25 -11.47 -16.98
CA LEU A 164 -0.46 -11.41 -15.73
C LEU A 164 0.46 -10.19 -15.68
N PHE A 165 0.91 -9.71 -16.85
CA PHE A 165 1.90 -8.64 -16.95
C PHE A 165 1.52 -7.31 -16.27
N PRO A 166 0.24 -6.92 -16.11
CA PRO A 166 -0.07 -5.68 -15.40
C PRO A 166 0.44 -5.65 -13.96
N ALA A 167 0.60 -6.82 -13.33
CA ALA A 167 1.16 -6.90 -11.98
C ALA A 167 2.57 -6.32 -11.85
N VAL A 168 3.34 -6.25 -12.94
CA VAL A 168 4.70 -5.67 -12.99
C VAL A 168 4.71 -4.23 -12.45
N TYR A 169 3.69 -3.44 -12.78
CA TYR A 169 3.56 -2.07 -12.29
C TYR A 169 2.52 -1.91 -11.18
N MET A 170 1.44 -2.68 -11.25
CA MET A 170 0.38 -2.59 -10.24
C MET A 170 0.89 -2.90 -8.82
N CYS A 171 1.88 -3.77 -8.66
CA CYS A 171 2.46 -4.06 -7.34
C CYS A 171 3.17 -2.85 -6.69
N ASP A 172 3.54 -1.85 -7.46
CA ASP A 172 4.18 -0.63 -6.98
C ASP A 172 3.20 0.55 -6.87
N VAL A 173 2.25 0.67 -7.82
CA VAL A 173 1.35 1.84 -7.86
C VAL A 173 0.03 1.64 -7.12
N ALA A 174 -0.37 0.41 -6.80
CA ALA A 174 -1.68 0.12 -6.21
C ALA A 174 -1.98 0.90 -4.91
N SER A 175 -0.97 1.16 -4.08
CA SER A 175 -1.13 1.95 -2.85
C SER A 175 -1.41 3.45 -3.10
N MET A 176 -1.22 3.92 -4.33
CA MET A 176 -1.46 5.30 -4.76
C MET A 176 -2.78 5.44 -5.54
N VAL A 177 -3.43 4.32 -5.87
CA VAL A 177 -4.75 4.29 -6.52
C VAL A 177 -5.83 4.52 -5.46
N ASP A 178 -6.93 5.17 -5.87
CA ASP A 178 -8.10 5.29 -5.00
C ASP A 178 -8.56 3.91 -4.51
N ARG A 179 -8.81 3.80 -3.21
CA ARG A 179 -9.12 2.51 -2.57
C ARG A 179 -10.42 1.89 -3.10
N GLN A 180 -11.43 2.72 -3.36
CA GLN A 180 -12.73 2.23 -3.85
C GLN A 180 -12.60 1.76 -5.30
N GLU A 181 -11.85 2.49 -6.11
CA GLU A 181 -11.51 2.08 -7.48
C GLU A 181 -10.79 0.74 -7.51
N LEU A 182 -9.77 0.56 -6.67
CA LEU A 182 -9.00 -0.68 -6.61
C LEU A 182 -9.84 -1.86 -6.09
N LEU A 183 -10.70 -1.64 -5.09
CA LEU A 183 -11.62 -2.66 -4.59
C LEU A 183 -12.65 -3.06 -5.66
N ALA A 184 -13.24 -2.10 -6.37
CA ALA A 184 -14.18 -2.38 -7.46
C ALA A 184 -13.50 -3.14 -8.62
N LEU A 185 -12.24 -2.82 -8.91
CA LEU A 185 -11.45 -3.54 -9.90
C LEU A 185 -11.18 -4.99 -9.46
N ALA A 186 -10.90 -5.20 -8.17
CA ALA A 186 -10.66 -6.53 -7.61
C ALA A 186 -11.90 -7.44 -7.61
N GLU A 187 -13.12 -6.88 -7.50
CA GLU A 187 -14.36 -7.65 -7.62
C GLU A 187 -14.48 -8.36 -8.97
N GLN A 188 -13.87 -7.79 -10.01
CA GLN A 188 -13.82 -8.38 -11.35
C GLN A 188 -12.79 -9.52 -11.48
N LYS A 189 -12.02 -9.80 -10.41
CA LYS A 189 -11.04 -10.89 -10.31
C LYS A 189 -10.00 -10.90 -11.43
N PRO A 190 -9.26 -9.78 -11.63
CA PRO A 190 -8.26 -9.74 -12.68
C PRO A 190 -7.12 -10.74 -12.43
N ALA A 191 -6.63 -11.39 -13.47
CA ALA A 191 -5.60 -12.43 -13.35
C ALA A 191 -4.30 -11.89 -12.73
N TRP A 192 -3.89 -10.67 -13.08
CA TRP A 192 -2.72 -10.02 -12.52
C TRP A 192 -2.78 -9.81 -11.00
N LEU A 193 -3.98 -9.62 -10.43
CA LEU A 193 -4.15 -9.47 -8.98
C LEU A 193 -3.86 -10.78 -8.24
N ALA A 194 -4.02 -11.93 -8.88
CA ALA A 194 -3.75 -13.24 -8.27
C ALA A 194 -2.25 -13.58 -8.20
N THR A 195 -1.38 -12.86 -8.92
CA THR A 195 0.07 -13.13 -8.94
C THR A 195 0.72 -12.96 -7.56
N ALA A 196 1.84 -13.63 -7.32
CA ALA A 196 2.60 -13.52 -6.08
C ALA A 196 3.09 -12.09 -5.81
N ALA A 197 3.49 -11.34 -6.85
CA ALA A 197 3.91 -9.95 -6.74
C ALA A 197 2.82 -9.04 -6.14
N MET A 198 1.54 -9.37 -6.32
CA MET A 198 0.41 -8.63 -5.77
C MET A 198 0.00 -9.09 -4.35
N SER A 199 0.73 -10.02 -3.72
CA SER A 199 0.37 -10.56 -2.40
C SER A 199 0.21 -9.46 -1.34
N ARG A 200 1.15 -8.52 -1.26
CA ARG A 200 1.09 -7.38 -0.34
C ARG A 200 -0.16 -6.52 -0.58
N VAL A 201 -0.45 -6.21 -1.83
CA VAL A 201 -1.63 -5.42 -2.20
C VAL A 201 -2.92 -6.13 -1.80
N ARG A 202 -3.01 -7.45 -2.04
CA ARG A 202 -4.18 -8.23 -1.58
C ARG A 202 -4.37 -8.22 -0.06
N GLU A 203 -3.29 -8.28 0.71
CA GLU A 203 -3.39 -8.17 2.18
C GLU A 203 -3.83 -6.76 2.62
N GLU A 204 -3.29 -5.71 2.01
CA GLU A 204 -3.75 -4.33 2.24
C GLU A 204 -5.25 -4.17 1.91
N MET A 205 -5.69 -4.72 0.78
CA MET A 205 -7.11 -4.69 0.37
C MET A 205 -8.03 -5.43 1.33
N LYS A 206 -7.59 -6.57 1.90
CA LYS A 206 -8.35 -7.24 2.97
C LYS A 206 -8.53 -6.33 4.19
N GLY A 207 -7.49 -5.58 4.54
CA GLY A 207 -7.56 -4.58 5.59
C GLY A 207 -8.57 -3.47 5.24
N TRP A 208 -8.50 -2.91 4.04
CA TRP A 208 -9.44 -1.86 3.59
C TRP A 208 -10.89 -2.34 3.54
N ALA A 209 -11.14 -3.58 3.12
CA ALA A 209 -12.47 -4.17 3.17
C ALA A 209 -13.03 -4.19 4.60
N ARG A 210 -12.17 -4.31 5.62
CA ARG A 210 -12.57 -4.22 7.03
C ARG A 210 -12.79 -2.79 7.55
N GLN A 211 -12.53 -1.79 6.72
CA GLN A 211 -12.83 -0.38 7.01
C GLN A 211 -14.13 0.11 6.31
N ALA A 212 -14.76 -0.73 5.48
CA ALA A 212 -15.89 -0.33 4.67
C ALA A 212 -17.11 0.02 5.54
N VAL A 213 -17.80 1.10 5.16
CA VAL A 213 -19.03 1.53 5.83
C VAL A 213 -20.11 0.44 5.72
N GLY A 214 -20.83 0.20 6.81
CA GLY A 214 -21.91 -0.78 6.91
C GLY A 214 -21.48 -2.18 7.33
N ILE A 215 -20.17 -2.51 7.34
CA ILE A 215 -19.71 -3.82 7.83
C ILE A 215 -19.51 -3.81 9.34
N PRO A 216 -19.63 -4.97 10.04
CA PRO A 216 -19.27 -5.09 11.44
C PRO A 216 -17.79 -4.76 11.68
N PHE A 217 -17.48 -4.14 12.82
CA PHE A 217 -16.10 -3.99 13.25
C PHE A 217 -15.44 -5.37 13.43
N THR A 218 -14.13 -5.40 13.29
CA THR A 218 -13.36 -6.63 13.56
C THR A 218 -12.76 -6.54 14.95
N ASP A 219 -13.12 -7.49 15.83
CA ASP A 219 -12.58 -7.54 17.19
C ASP A 219 -11.08 -7.82 17.21
N LEU A 220 -10.41 -7.22 18.16
CA LEU A 220 -8.99 -7.44 18.43
C LEU A 220 -8.68 -7.19 19.90
N GLU A 221 -7.57 -7.74 20.38
CA GLU A 221 -7.12 -7.58 21.76
C GLU A 221 -5.79 -6.82 21.81
N MET A 222 -5.73 -5.80 22.66
CA MET A 222 -4.54 -5.02 22.97
C MET A 222 -4.53 -4.70 24.47
N ASN A 223 -3.39 -4.24 24.99
CA ASN A 223 -3.26 -3.94 26.42
C ASN A 223 -3.55 -2.46 26.71
N ASP A 224 -4.14 -2.18 27.86
CA ASP A 224 -4.29 -0.83 28.37
C ASP A 224 -2.97 -0.24 28.90
N THR A 225 -3.03 0.96 29.45
CA THR A 225 -1.86 1.66 30.01
C THR A 225 -1.27 0.95 31.25
N THR A 226 -2.03 0.08 31.92
CA THR A 226 -1.55 -0.74 33.04
C THR A 226 -0.84 -2.01 32.56
N GLY A 227 -1.21 -2.49 31.37
CA GLY A 227 -0.76 -3.74 30.75
C GLY A 227 -1.83 -4.82 30.81
N ALA A 228 -3.05 -4.53 31.26
CA ALA A 228 -4.16 -5.46 31.24
C ALA A 228 -4.70 -5.63 29.80
N PRO A 229 -5.01 -6.87 29.36
CA PRO A 229 -5.56 -7.12 28.04
C PRO A 229 -7.03 -6.71 27.96
N HIS A 230 -7.42 -6.08 26.86
CA HIS A 230 -8.79 -5.66 26.55
C HIS A 230 -9.12 -5.94 25.09
N LYS A 231 -10.37 -6.32 24.84
CA LYS A 231 -10.92 -6.48 23.49
C LYS A 231 -11.72 -5.27 23.09
N LEU A 232 -11.72 -4.93 21.80
CA LEU A 232 -12.57 -3.85 21.27
C LEU A 232 -14.05 -4.11 21.55
N SER A 233 -14.48 -5.37 21.55
CA SER A 233 -15.84 -5.78 21.89
C SER A 233 -16.29 -5.42 23.32
N GLU A 234 -15.38 -5.02 24.20
CA GLU A 234 -15.73 -4.47 25.52
C GLU A 234 -16.32 -3.07 25.45
N TYR A 235 -15.95 -2.31 24.41
CA TYR A 235 -16.30 -0.90 24.23
C TYR A 235 -17.30 -0.68 23.08
N VAL A 236 -17.21 -1.48 22.03
CA VAL A 236 -17.93 -1.29 20.76
C VAL A 236 -19.17 -2.18 20.68
N GLY A 237 -20.25 -1.68 20.03
CA GLY A 237 -21.48 -2.44 19.85
C GLY A 237 -22.33 -2.54 21.11
N LYS A 238 -22.22 -1.56 22.02
CA LYS A 238 -22.94 -1.50 23.30
C LYS A 238 -24.12 -0.53 23.31
N GLY A 239 -24.58 -0.13 22.10
CA GLY A 239 -25.71 0.80 21.98
C GLY A 239 -25.29 2.27 21.86
N ASN A 240 -24.01 2.57 21.79
CA ASN A 240 -23.43 3.90 21.64
C ASN A 240 -22.51 4.01 20.42
N TYR A 241 -22.24 5.23 19.99
CA TYR A 241 -21.22 5.50 18.96
C TYR A 241 -19.83 5.51 19.59
N VAL A 242 -18.87 4.84 18.94
CA VAL A 242 -17.48 4.76 19.40
C VAL A 242 -16.54 5.13 18.26
N LEU A 243 -15.61 6.05 18.53
CA LEU A 243 -14.51 6.35 17.63
C LEU A 243 -13.32 5.44 17.94
N LEU A 244 -12.88 4.66 16.98
CA LEU A 244 -11.57 4.02 17.02
C LEU A 244 -10.57 5.02 16.43
N ASP A 245 -9.66 5.53 17.25
CA ASP A 245 -8.66 6.53 16.86
C ASP A 245 -7.27 5.87 16.78
N PHE A 246 -6.75 5.74 15.57
CA PHE A 246 -5.43 5.16 15.30
C PHE A 246 -4.38 6.26 15.32
N TRP A 247 -3.56 6.28 16.34
CA TRP A 247 -2.63 7.38 16.64
C TRP A 247 -1.29 6.92 17.22
N ALA A 248 -0.40 7.86 17.53
CA ALA A 248 0.81 7.60 18.33
C ALA A 248 1.31 8.88 19.00
N SER A 249 2.03 8.72 20.12
CA SER A 249 2.63 9.85 20.85
C SER A 249 3.67 10.64 20.03
N TRP A 250 4.34 9.98 19.10
CA TRP A 250 5.31 10.58 18.16
C TRP A 250 4.65 11.18 16.90
N CYS A 251 3.37 10.93 16.66
CA CYS A 251 2.64 11.46 15.51
C CYS A 251 2.25 12.93 15.72
N GLY A 252 2.98 13.83 15.08
CA GLY A 252 2.73 15.28 15.16
C GLY A 252 1.31 15.68 14.74
N PRO A 253 0.84 15.29 13.53
CA PRO A 253 -0.53 15.58 13.08
C PRO A 253 -1.60 15.01 14.01
N CYS A 254 -1.42 13.78 14.54
CA CYS A 254 -2.38 13.20 15.48
C CYS A 254 -2.54 14.10 16.72
N ARG A 255 -1.41 14.50 17.32
CA ARG A 255 -1.43 15.38 18.51
C ARG A 255 -2.01 16.76 18.23
N ALA A 256 -1.87 17.27 17.02
CA ALA A 256 -2.45 18.57 16.64
C ALA A 256 -3.98 18.53 16.61
N GLU A 257 -4.60 17.39 16.26
CA GLU A 257 -6.05 17.21 16.22
C GLU A 257 -6.68 16.84 17.58
N MET A 258 -5.89 16.27 18.51
CA MET A 258 -6.42 15.81 19.81
C MET A 258 -7.21 16.85 20.60
N PRO A 259 -6.86 18.17 20.63
CA PRO A 259 -7.70 19.15 21.33
C PRO A 259 -9.12 19.25 20.78
N GLU A 260 -9.27 19.20 19.44
CA GLU A 260 -10.60 19.24 18.80
C GLU A 260 -11.38 17.93 19.04
N VAL A 261 -10.72 16.77 18.92
CA VAL A 261 -11.30 15.47 19.24
C VAL A 261 -11.76 15.42 20.71
N LYS A 262 -10.94 15.98 21.62
CA LYS A 262 -11.28 16.08 23.04
C LYS A 262 -12.51 16.96 23.28
N ALA A 263 -12.62 18.08 22.59
CA ALA A 263 -13.79 18.95 22.71
C ALA A 263 -15.08 18.21 22.26
N LEU A 264 -15.02 17.36 21.25
CA LEU A 264 -16.13 16.52 20.82
C LEU A 264 -16.46 15.43 21.87
N TYR A 265 -15.46 14.81 22.46
CA TYR A 265 -15.65 13.88 23.55
C TYR A 265 -16.35 14.56 24.74
N ASP A 266 -15.83 15.69 25.20
CA ASP A 266 -16.38 16.45 26.34
C ASP A 266 -17.85 16.87 26.07
N LYS A 267 -18.17 17.23 24.81
CA LYS A 267 -19.54 17.61 24.40
C LYS A 267 -20.52 16.44 24.41
N TYR A 268 -20.14 15.30 23.88
CA TYR A 268 -21.08 14.22 23.57
C TYR A 268 -20.98 13.00 24.50
N HIS A 269 -19.90 12.81 25.24
CA HIS A 269 -19.73 11.63 26.07
C HIS A 269 -20.80 11.51 27.16
N ALA A 270 -20.91 12.51 28.02
CA ALA A 270 -21.84 12.46 29.15
C ALA A 270 -23.32 12.55 28.73
N THR A 271 -23.63 13.22 27.60
CA THR A 271 -25.01 13.53 27.18
C THR A 271 -25.57 12.56 26.18
N LYS A 272 -24.72 11.96 25.34
CA LYS A 272 -25.10 11.11 24.19
C LYS A 272 -24.44 9.72 24.23
N GLY A 273 -23.55 9.47 25.21
CA GLY A 273 -22.83 8.20 25.33
C GLY A 273 -21.75 7.99 24.26
N PHE A 274 -21.32 9.04 23.55
CA PHE A 274 -20.21 8.93 22.59
C PHE A 274 -18.92 8.56 23.33
N ASP A 275 -18.18 7.59 22.82
CA ASP A 275 -16.91 7.16 23.41
C ASP A 275 -15.79 7.06 22.40
N ILE A 276 -14.55 6.97 22.87
CA ILE A 276 -13.35 6.86 22.05
C ILE A 276 -12.47 5.72 22.59
N VAL A 277 -11.89 4.94 21.68
CA VAL A 277 -10.82 4.00 21.97
C VAL A 277 -9.59 4.37 21.14
N GLY A 278 -8.57 4.89 21.78
CA GLY A 278 -7.29 5.21 21.15
C GLY A 278 -6.44 3.96 20.94
N LEU A 279 -6.18 3.62 19.69
CA LEU A 279 -5.34 2.46 19.30
C LEU A 279 -3.95 2.98 18.94
N SER A 280 -2.99 2.78 19.86
CA SER A 280 -1.66 3.40 19.73
C SER A 280 -0.67 2.56 18.96
N PHE A 281 0.10 3.24 18.08
CA PHE A 281 1.23 2.72 17.31
C PHE A 281 2.58 3.03 17.99
N ASP A 282 2.57 3.23 19.30
CA ASP A 282 3.79 3.44 20.05
C ASP A 282 4.58 2.13 20.22
N GLN A 283 5.89 2.27 20.45
CA GLN A 283 6.80 1.17 20.81
C GLN A 283 7.34 1.32 22.24
N LYS A 284 7.16 2.52 22.83
CA LYS A 284 7.63 2.86 24.17
C LYS A 284 6.46 3.24 25.06
N LYS A 285 6.16 2.41 26.03
CA LYS A 285 5.03 2.59 26.97
C LYS A 285 5.11 3.94 27.70
N GLU A 286 6.31 4.30 28.17
CA GLU A 286 6.51 5.53 28.96
C GLU A 286 6.17 6.79 28.12
N ALA A 287 6.58 6.83 26.85
CA ALA A 287 6.29 7.96 25.96
C ALA A 287 4.79 8.08 25.64
N TRP A 288 4.14 6.93 25.41
CA TRP A 288 2.70 6.84 25.17
C TRP A 288 1.92 7.32 26.38
N VAL A 289 2.16 6.77 27.57
CA VAL A 289 1.45 7.13 28.83
C VAL A 289 1.71 8.59 29.17
N ALA A 290 2.95 9.09 29.08
CA ALA A 290 3.26 10.50 29.31
C ALA A 290 2.54 11.44 28.33
N CYS A 291 2.34 11.03 27.07
CA CYS A 291 1.58 11.82 26.10
C CYS A 291 0.09 11.88 26.47
N ILE A 292 -0.53 10.77 26.82
CA ILE A 292 -1.93 10.70 27.29
C ILE A 292 -2.13 11.65 28.47
N GLN A 293 -1.26 11.57 29.50
CA GLN A 293 -1.35 12.38 30.69
C GLN A 293 -1.16 13.88 30.39
N ARG A 294 -0.13 14.22 29.62
CA ARG A 294 0.17 15.62 29.26
C ARG A 294 -0.97 16.27 28.46
N MET A 295 -1.63 15.51 27.58
CA MET A 295 -2.74 16.03 26.76
C MET A 295 -4.10 15.89 27.45
N GLY A 296 -4.17 15.20 28.61
CA GLY A 296 -5.40 15.01 29.38
C GLY A 296 -6.48 14.28 28.60
N LEU A 297 -6.10 13.17 27.93
CA LEU A 297 -7.01 12.37 27.10
C LEU A 297 -7.78 11.38 28.00
N PRO A 298 -9.11 11.57 28.22
CA PRO A 298 -9.83 10.87 29.27
C PRO A 298 -10.42 9.52 28.88
N TRP A 299 -10.32 9.13 27.59
CA TRP A 299 -10.93 7.92 27.05
C TRP A 299 -10.03 6.69 27.14
N HIS A 300 -10.51 5.56 26.62
CA HIS A 300 -9.76 4.29 26.65
C HIS A 300 -8.58 4.30 25.67
N HIS A 301 -7.45 3.79 26.12
CA HIS A 301 -6.23 3.71 25.30
C HIS A 301 -5.65 2.31 25.33
N LEU A 302 -5.45 1.74 24.14
CA LEU A 302 -4.91 0.39 23.95
C LEU A 302 -3.67 0.40 23.06
N SER A 303 -2.68 -0.45 23.37
CA SER A 303 -1.47 -0.65 22.57
C SER A 303 -0.89 -2.05 22.80
N ASP A 304 -0.32 -2.65 21.78
CA ASP A 304 0.53 -3.85 21.90
C ASP A 304 2.02 -3.50 21.79
N LEU A 305 2.36 -2.20 21.74
CA LEU A 305 3.69 -1.63 21.65
C LEU A 305 4.54 -2.14 20.47
N LYS A 306 3.91 -2.54 19.37
CA LYS A 306 4.60 -3.06 18.18
C LYS A 306 4.74 -2.04 17.03
N GLY A 307 4.40 -0.78 17.27
CA GLY A 307 4.47 0.26 16.24
C GLY A 307 3.61 -0.08 15.03
N TRP A 308 4.13 0.07 13.84
CA TRP A 308 3.45 -0.28 12.58
C TRP A 308 3.13 -1.78 12.43
N LYS A 309 3.70 -2.65 13.27
CA LYS A 309 3.39 -4.08 13.31
C LYS A 309 2.30 -4.41 14.35
N CYS A 310 1.64 -3.41 14.93
CA CYS A 310 0.56 -3.63 15.89
C CYS A 310 -0.63 -4.36 15.24
N VAL A 311 -1.34 -5.12 16.06
CA VAL A 311 -2.49 -5.91 15.58
C VAL A 311 -3.56 -5.03 14.96
N ALA A 312 -3.78 -3.81 15.48
CA ALA A 312 -4.76 -2.87 14.95
C ALA A 312 -4.42 -2.41 13.52
N ALA A 313 -3.13 -2.11 13.24
CA ALA A 313 -2.66 -1.78 11.89
C ALA A 313 -2.88 -2.93 10.91
N GLN A 314 -2.53 -4.15 11.33
CA GLN A 314 -2.64 -5.34 10.47
C GLN A 314 -4.08 -5.74 10.20
N VAL A 315 -4.93 -5.74 11.22
CA VAL A 315 -6.35 -6.12 11.10
C VAL A 315 -7.08 -5.16 10.19
N TYR A 316 -6.91 -3.86 10.40
CA TYR A 316 -7.64 -2.85 9.64
C TYR A 316 -6.87 -2.34 8.40
N GLY A 317 -5.64 -2.80 8.13
CA GLY A 317 -4.84 -2.32 7.00
C GLY A 317 -4.50 -0.83 7.07
N VAL A 318 -4.28 -0.31 8.29
CA VAL A 318 -3.91 1.10 8.50
C VAL A 318 -2.42 1.28 8.23
N ASN A 319 -2.10 2.06 7.21
CA ASN A 319 -0.73 2.33 6.76
C ASN A 319 -0.28 3.78 6.95
N SER A 320 -1.17 4.64 7.46
CA SER A 320 -0.88 6.04 7.82
C SER A 320 -1.74 6.46 9.01
N ILE A 321 -1.22 7.33 9.85
CA ILE A 321 -1.92 7.97 10.98
C ILE A 321 -1.77 9.49 10.90
N PRO A 322 -2.77 10.26 11.37
CA PRO A 322 -4.00 9.83 12.05
C PRO A 322 -4.99 9.14 11.09
N PHE A 323 -5.69 8.15 11.62
CA PHE A 323 -6.78 7.48 10.94
C PHE A 323 -7.90 7.15 11.94
N THR A 324 -9.16 7.16 11.52
CA THR A 324 -10.30 6.94 12.41
C THR A 324 -11.34 6.00 11.79
N LEU A 325 -12.03 5.25 12.65
CA LEU A 325 -13.27 4.54 12.30
C LEU A 325 -14.35 4.93 13.28
N LEU A 326 -15.46 5.47 12.80
CA LEU A 326 -16.64 5.71 13.62
C LEU A 326 -17.53 4.48 13.57
N ILE A 327 -17.79 3.88 14.73
CA ILE A 327 -18.59 2.67 14.85
C ILE A 327 -19.95 3.04 15.45
N GLY A 328 -21.02 2.52 14.85
CA GLY A 328 -22.38 2.72 15.31
C GLY A 328 -22.79 1.86 16.50
N PRO A 329 -23.96 2.10 17.07
CA PRO A 329 -24.48 1.40 18.24
C PRO A 329 -24.61 -0.13 18.06
N ASP A 330 -24.77 -0.57 16.82
CA ASP A 330 -24.88 -1.98 16.40
C ASP A 330 -23.52 -2.64 16.10
N GLY A 331 -22.42 -1.90 16.31
CA GLY A 331 -21.07 -2.38 16.01
C GLY A 331 -20.69 -2.32 14.55
N ARG A 332 -21.47 -1.63 13.69
CA ARG A 332 -21.11 -1.44 12.28
C ARG A 332 -20.35 -0.14 12.06
N ILE A 333 -19.45 -0.14 11.09
CA ILE A 333 -18.70 1.05 10.70
C ILE A 333 -19.65 2.04 10.04
N VAL A 334 -19.70 3.25 10.56
CA VAL A 334 -20.55 4.35 10.06
C VAL A 334 -19.76 5.29 9.16
N ALA A 335 -18.46 5.48 9.48
CA ALA A 335 -17.56 6.29 8.68
C ALA A 335 -16.10 5.87 8.92
N ALA A 336 -15.23 6.15 7.96
CA ALA A 336 -13.82 5.86 8.01
C ALA A 336 -12.99 7.08 7.55
N GLY A 337 -11.85 7.32 8.20
CA GLY A 337 -10.89 8.35 7.80
C GLY A 337 -11.30 9.79 8.12
N LEU A 338 -12.31 10.01 8.97
CA LEU A 338 -12.75 11.34 9.35
C LEU A 338 -11.65 12.09 10.13
N ARG A 339 -11.34 13.31 9.71
CA ARG A 339 -10.53 14.25 10.47
C ARG A 339 -11.43 15.00 11.47
N ALA A 340 -10.85 15.71 12.43
CA ALA A 340 -11.60 16.31 13.54
C ALA A 340 -12.79 17.17 13.07
N GLU A 341 -12.64 18.01 12.05
CA GLU A 341 -13.73 18.83 11.49
C GLU A 341 -14.83 17.98 10.86
N GLU A 342 -14.49 16.94 10.12
CA GLU A 342 -15.43 16.03 9.48
C GLU A 342 -16.16 15.17 10.52
N LEU A 343 -15.44 14.75 11.57
CA LEU A 343 -16.01 14.05 12.72
C LEU A 343 -17.04 14.94 13.44
N ALA A 344 -16.73 16.22 13.65
CA ALA A 344 -17.64 17.17 14.25
C ALA A 344 -18.95 17.29 13.44
N LYS A 345 -18.85 17.43 12.12
CA LYS A 345 -20.01 17.48 11.22
C LYS A 345 -20.83 16.18 11.29
N LYS A 346 -20.12 15.03 11.28
CA LYS A 346 -20.79 13.72 11.34
C LYS A 346 -21.49 13.46 12.66
N LEU A 347 -20.90 13.84 13.80
CA LEU A 347 -21.54 13.72 15.11
C LEU A 347 -22.73 14.68 15.25
N ALA A 348 -22.63 15.91 14.74
CA ALA A 348 -23.75 16.84 14.71
C ALA A 348 -24.91 16.28 13.89
N GLU A 349 -24.66 15.72 12.71
CA GLU A 349 -25.68 15.02 11.89
C GLU A 349 -26.33 13.87 12.69
N ILE A 350 -25.53 13.01 13.32
CA ILE A 350 -26.02 11.86 14.09
C ILE A 350 -26.88 12.27 15.27
N TYR A 351 -26.52 13.33 15.98
CA TYR A 351 -27.18 13.77 17.20
C TYR A 351 -28.24 14.86 16.98
N GLY A 352 -28.45 15.29 15.72
CA GLY A 352 -29.51 16.23 15.32
C GLY A 352 -29.25 17.67 15.75
N GLU A 353 -27.97 18.12 15.62
CA GLU A 353 -27.52 19.48 15.97
C GLU A 353 -27.05 20.31 14.77
#